data_9f220a69df08b7e5f63a97b269a1452d
#
_entry.id   9f220a69df08b7e5f63a97b269a1452d
#
_cell.length_a   1.000
_cell.length_b   1.000
_cell.length_c   1.000
_cell.angle_alpha   90.00
_cell.angle_beta   90.00
_cell.angle_gamma   90.00
#
_symmetry.space_group_name_H-M   'P 1'
#
loop_
_entity.id
_entity.type
_entity.pdbx_description
1 polymer ?
#
loop_
_entity_poly.entity_id
_entity_poly.type
_entity_poly.pdbx_seq_one_letter_code
_entity_poly.pdbx_strand_id
1 'polypeptide(L)'
;MAAQPTLGILTLYMTENKRLEEKPVYARMTAIGRKLGLSVFVFTPDDVDEAGDRIHALIYDPASQSWSRRWMKFPQLIYDRCRIQRTPRFQRLLAFRKKYGHLTFLNRPLRNKWTVHRTLGKVAAFDAHLPATRFYESPEDVHAMLRKHSLVYVKPINGTGGRGILRVERMKDGTYAVQGRDHSRRIVTPRRVTKEQLAGVLRSWDKHGDRYIAQQGLHIHLPSGRVHDYRMLVQKNGEGEWTVTGCAGRVGPPRSITSNLHGGGKAVPMATLLREWIGSEERIGQIRRTAETLGIGVARHLERTYGALCELALDLAIDRQGRVWLLEVNPKPAREVFIQAGERDVYRTALSRPLEYALWLHRQRRLARTGKSRLPAGGSSTGLAAGAAGGLTAGGLAAGGAGFSAVRQAAGGGDVAAGPEGP
;
A
#
# COMPACT_ATOMS: atom_id res chain seq x y z
N MET A 1 36.08 -18.20 7.36
CA MET A 1 34.60 -18.09 7.62
C MET A 1 33.95 -17.36 6.46
N ALA A 2 32.78 -17.84 5.93
CA ALA A 2 32.07 -17.12 4.89
C ALA A 2 31.57 -15.78 5.45
N ALA A 3 31.75 -14.70 4.67
CA ALA A 3 31.30 -13.36 5.09
C ALA A 3 29.77 -13.37 5.42
N GLN A 4 29.43 -12.77 6.54
CA GLN A 4 28.03 -12.63 6.99
C GLN A 4 27.21 -11.89 5.92
N PRO A 5 26.02 -12.39 5.52
CA PRO A 5 25.19 -11.70 4.57
C PRO A 5 24.73 -10.32 5.08
N THR A 6 24.61 -9.36 4.16
CA THR A 6 24.26 -7.97 4.50
C THR A 6 22.90 -7.59 3.97
N LEU A 7 22.08 -6.95 4.82
CA LEU A 7 20.77 -6.38 4.50
C LEU A 7 20.76 -4.88 4.78
N GLY A 8 20.52 -4.08 3.76
CA GLY A 8 20.26 -2.66 3.91
C GLY A 8 18.78 -2.37 4.02
N ILE A 9 18.35 -1.75 5.12
CA ILE A 9 16.99 -1.21 5.24
C ILE A 9 16.98 0.19 4.60
N LEU A 10 16.34 0.31 3.44
CA LEU A 10 16.20 1.57 2.72
C LEU A 10 14.99 2.33 3.27
N THR A 11 15.23 3.56 3.73
CA THR A 11 14.21 4.44 4.31
C THR A 11 14.41 5.89 3.85
N LEU A 12 13.64 6.83 4.43
CA LEU A 12 13.78 8.27 4.19
C LEU A 12 13.91 9.03 5.49
N TYR A 13 14.63 10.15 5.45
CA TYR A 13 14.59 11.14 6.53
C TYR A 13 13.26 11.89 6.51
N MET A 14 12.66 12.08 7.70
CA MET A 14 11.41 12.81 7.87
C MET A 14 11.63 14.32 7.94
N THR A 15 12.78 14.75 8.44
CA THR A 15 13.12 16.13 8.72
C THR A 15 14.55 16.45 8.29
N GLU A 16 14.92 17.73 8.23
CA GLU A 16 16.30 18.17 7.96
C GLU A 16 17.29 17.65 9.01
N ASN A 17 16.86 17.47 10.26
CA ASN A 17 17.67 16.88 11.34
C ASN A 17 17.87 15.36 11.19
N LYS A 18 17.65 14.81 10.00
CA LYS A 18 17.88 13.39 9.65
C LYS A 18 17.17 12.40 10.60
N ARG A 19 15.97 12.76 11.05
CA ARG A 19 15.11 11.86 11.85
C ARG A 19 14.51 10.77 10.96
N LEU A 20 14.62 9.52 11.39
CA LEU A 20 13.99 8.36 10.73
C LEU A 20 12.58 8.10 11.28
N GLU A 21 11.64 7.69 10.41
CA GLU A 21 10.24 7.45 10.79
C GLU A 21 10.09 6.28 11.77
N GLU A 22 10.74 5.15 11.50
CA GLU A 22 10.58 3.90 12.24
C GLU A 22 11.87 3.51 12.99
N LYS A 23 12.66 4.48 13.50
CA LYS A 23 13.96 4.23 14.14
C LYS A 23 13.94 3.14 15.22
N PRO A 24 12.92 3.06 16.13
CA PRO A 24 12.83 1.98 17.12
C PRO A 24 12.57 0.59 16.49
N VAL A 25 11.82 0.52 15.40
CA VAL A 25 11.57 -0.71 14.63
C VAL A 25 12.87 -1.20 14.03
N TYR A 26 13.66 -0.31 13.42
CA TYR A 26 14.94 -0.65 12.82
C TYR A 26 15.96 -1.14 13.85
N ALA A 27 15.99 -0.55 15.04
CA ALA A 27 16.82 -1.03 16.16
C ALA A 27 16.50 -2.49 16.52
N ARG A 28 15.20 -2.81 16.68
CA ARG A 28 14.75 -4.17 16.96
C ARG A 28 15.09 -5.13 15.82
N MET A 29 14.86 -4.74 14.57
CA MET A 29 15.23 -5.57 13.41
C MET A 29 16.73 -5.82 13.33
N THR A 30 17.57 -4.83 13.61
CA THR A 30 19.02 -5.00 13.65
C THR A 30 19.44 -5.98 14.76
N ALA A 31 18.84 -5.88 15.94
CA ALA A 31 19.10 -6.82 17.05
C ALA A 31 18.67 -8.25 16.70
N ILE A 32 17.51 -8.45 16.06
CA ILE A 32 17.06 -9.76 15.59
C ILE A 32 17.97 -10.28 14.49
N GLY A 33 18.34 -9.44 13.51
CA GLY A 33 19.23 -9.82 12.41
C GLY A 33 20.57 -10.33 12.91
N ARG A 34 21.17 -9.66 13.90
CA ARG A 34 22.43 -10.12 14.54
C ARG A 34 22.30 -11.52 15.14
N LYS A 35 21.16 -11.84 15.81
CA LYS A 35 20.90 -13.19 16.35
C LYS A 35 20.73 -14.24 15.26
N LEU A 36 20.21 -13.85 14.10
CA LEU A 36 20.04 -14.72 12.94
C LEU A 36 21.29 -14.86 12.06
N GLY A 37 22.40 -14.18 12.40
CA GLY A 37 23.61 -14.17 11.58
C GLY A 37 23.51 -13.28 10.33
N LEU A 38 22.68 -12.23 10.36
CA LEU A 38 22.49 -11.25 9.29
C LEU A 38 23.00 -9.87 9.74
N SER A 39 23.92 -9.29 8.99
CA SER A 39 24.38 -7.90 9.22
C SER A 39 23.36 -6.93 8.67
N VAL A 40 22.66 -6.19 9.53
CA VAL A 40 21.60 -5.25 9.15
C VAL A 40 22.07 -3.83 9.41
N PHE A 41 21.91 -2.95 8.43
CA PHE A 41 22.11 -1.52 8.58
C PHE A 41 21.00 -0.70 7.90
N VAL A 42 20.87 0.57 8.27
CA VAL A 42 19.83 1.47 7.75
C VAL A 42 20.50 2.57 6.93
N PHE A 43 19.87 2.92 5.82
CA PHE A 43 20.36 4.00 4.96
C PHE A 43 19.20 4.68 4.21
N THR A 44 19.50 5.87 3.71
CA THR A 44 18.63 6.63 2.81
C THR A 44 19.35 6.91 1.50
N PRO A 45 18.70 7.32 0.43
CA PRO A 45 19.37 7.75 -0.79
C PRO A 45 20.41 8.88 -0.57
N ASP A 46 20.22 9.70 0.47
CA ASP A 46 21.11 10.81 0.82
C ASP A 46 22.41 10.34 1.49
N ASP A 47 22.50 9.08 1.87
CA ASP A 47 23.68 8.49 2.52
C ASP A 47 24.61 7.78 1.50
N VAL A 48 24.26 7.79 0.22
CA VAL A 48 25.00 7.10 -0.85
C VAL A 48 26.13 8.00 -1.39
N ASP A 49 27.35 7.53 -1.29
CA ASP A 49 28.52 8.08 -1.99
C ASP A 49 28.70 7.32 -3.31
N GLU A 50 28.20 7.92 -4.40
CA GLU A 50 28.22 7.29 -5.72
C GLU A 50 29.64 7.16 -6.30
N ALA A 51 30.53 8.10 -6.00
CA ALA A 51 31.92 8.10 -6.47
C ALA A 51 32.74 7.00 -5.77
N GLY A 52 32.49 6.78 -4.49
CA GLY A 52 33.16 5.77 -3.68
C GLY A 52 32.47 4.40 -3.67
N ASP A 53 31.36 4.21 -4.40
CA ASP A 53 30.53 2.99 -4.40
C ASP A 53 30.26 2.45 -2.99
N ARG A 54 29.89 3.36 -2.07
CA ARG A 54 29.70 3.08 -0.64
C ARG A 54 28.56 3.87 -0.05
N ILE A 55 28.13 3.45 1.14
CA ILE A 55 27.00 4.04 1.88
C ILE A 55 27.48 4.46 3.28
N HIS A 56 27.22 5.69 3.70
CA HIS A 56 27.42 6.15 5.06
C HIS A 56 26.25 5.69 5.94
N ALA A 57 26.23 4.40 6.24
CA ALA A 57 25.14 3.68 6.86
C ALA A 57 24.97 3.99 8.35
N LEU A 58 23.72 3.91 8.83
CA LEU A 58 23.37 3.89 10.25
C LEU A 58 23.39 2.45 10.77
N ILE A 59 24.20 2.21 11.79
CA ILE A 59 24.38 0.90 12.45
C ILE A 59 23.91 1.02 13.89
N TYR A 60 23.04 0.11 14.30
CA TYR A 60 22.60 0.00 15.68
C TYR A 60 23.40 -1.08 16.41
N ASP A 61 23.97 -0.73 17.56
CA ASP A 61 24.58 -1.70 18.47
C ASP A 61 23.59 -2.05 19.59
N PRO A 62 23.10 -3.30 19.66
CA PRO A 62 22.18 -3.71 20.70
C PRO A 62 22.78 -3.76 22.12
N ALA A 63 24.12 -3.89 22.24
CA ALA A 63 24.77 -3.96 23.53
C ALA A 63 24.81 -2.57 24.20
N SER A 64 25.23 -1.55 23.46
CA SER A 64 25.26 -0.15 23.94
C SER A 64 23.94 0.61 23.70
N GLN A 65 22.96 -0.03 23.03
CA GLN A 65 21.71 0.59 22.62
C GLN A 65 21.89 1.91 21.84
N SER A 66 22.99 2.04 21.13
CA SER A 66 23.38 3.27 20.44
C SER A 66 23.42 3.12 18.93
N TRP A 67 23.32 4.26 18.24
CA TRP A 67 23.46 4.35 16.80
C TRP A 67 24.78 5.03 16.44
N SER A 68 25.51 4.43 15.50
CA SER A 68 26.73 4.99 14.91
C SER A 68 26.62 5.06 13.40
N ARG A 69 27.52 5.81 12.76
CA ARG A 69 27.65 5.84 11.30
C ARG A 69 28.96 5.21 10.87
N ARG A 70 28.89 4.40 9.82
CA ARG A 70 30.07 3.78 9.21
C ARG A 70 29.92 3.73 7.70
N TRP A 71 31.05 3.81 7.01
CA TRP A 71 31.10 3.53 5.58
C TRP A 71 30.97 2.03 5.34
N MET A 72 29.99 1.65 4.54
CA MET A 72 29.66 0.27 4.18
C MET A 72 29.66 0.13 2.67
N LYS A 73 30.03 -1.05 2.16
CA LYS A 73 29.73 -1.43 0.77
C LYS A 73 28.22 -1.55 0.58
N PHE A 74 27.75 -1.50 -0.67
CA PHE A 74 26.36 -1.76 -0.98
C PHE A 74 25.92 -3.12 -0.41
N PRO A 75 24.71 -3.22 0.15
CA PRO A 75 24.21 -4.45 0.74
C PRO A 75 23.89 -5.48 -0.34
N GLN A 76 24.04 -6.76 -0.02
CA GLN A 76 23.65 -7.85 -0.90
C GLN A 76 22.13 -7.92 -1.12
N LEU A 77 21.36 -7.44 -0.13
CA LEU A 77 19.89 -7.43 -0.11
C LEU A 77 19.42 -6.07 0.37
N ILE A 78 18.33 -5.58 -0.24
CA ILE A 78 17.70 -4.31 0.14
C ILE A 78 16.25 -4.58 0.57
N TYR A 79 15.91 -4.11 1.76
CA TYR A 79 14.56 -4.09 2.26
C TYR A 79 14.02 -2.65 2.20
N ASP A 80 13.18 -2.37 1.22
CA ASP A 80 12.64 -1.04 0.98
C ASP A 80 11.44 -0.75 1.87
N ARG A 81 11.62 0.15 2.84
CA ARG A 81 10.59 0.60 3.79
C ARG A 81 10.05 2.01 3.48
N CYS A 82 10.41 2.58 2.33
CA CYS A 82 9.98 3.93 1.98
C CYS A 82 8.50 4.00 1.61
N ARG A 83 7.76 4.91 2.25
CA ARG A 83 6.39 5.27 1.91
C ARG A 83 6.37 6.38 0.86
N ILE A 84 5.27 6.48 0.12
CA ILE A 84 5.06 7.58 -0.84
C ILE A 84 4.95 8.88 -0.07
N GLN A 85 5.76 9.88 -0.47
CA GLN A 85 5.77 11.23 0.08
C GLN A 85 5.83 12.24 -1.06
N ARG A 86 5.32 13.46 -0.84
CA ARG A 86 5.43 14.59 -1.79
C ARG A 86 6.57 15.50 -1.34
N THR A 87 7.82 14.99 -1.41
CA THR A 87 9.01 15.70 -0.94
C THR A 87 10.16 15.52 -1.93
N PRO A 88 11.15 16.45 -1.97
CA PRO A 88 12.37 16.26 -2.77
C PRO A 88 13.11 14.97 -2.43
N ARG A 89 13.09 14.55 -1.16
CA ARG A 89 13.69 13.25 -0.73
C ARG A 89 13.06 12.06 -1.42
N PHE A 90 11.75 12.12 -1.69
CA PHE A 90 11.08 11.06 -2.43
C PHE A 90 11.51 11.02 -3.90
N GLN A 91 11.82 12.17 -4.51
CA GLN A 91 12.38 12.20 -5.88
C GLN A 91 13.77 11.55 -5.92
N ARG A 92 14.63 11.82 -4.92
CA ARG A 92 15.93 11.13 -4.79
C ARG A 92 15.77 9.61 -4.62
N LEU A 93 14.76 9.17 -3.87
CA LEU A 93 14.41 7.74 -3.78
C LEU A 93 14.03 7.14 -5.13
N LEU A 94 13.24 7.85 -5.94
CA LEU A 94 12.88 7.37 -7.28
C LEU A 94 14.11 7.26 -8.18
N ALA A 95 15.01 8.23 -8.13
CA ALA A 95 16.30 8.19 -8.84
C ALA A 95 17.16 7.01 -8.36
N PHE A 96 17.29 6.80 -7.04
CA PHE A 96 17.97 5.64 -6.46
C PHE A 96 17.38 4.32 -6.96
N ARG A 97 16.07 4.14 -6.90
CA ARG A 97 15.40 2.92 -7.39
C ARG A 97 15.62 2.67 -8.88
N LYS A 98 15.70 3.73 -9.69
CA LYS A 98 16.00 3.64 -11.13
C LYS A 98 17.47 3.21 -11.34
N LYS A 99 18.42 3.86 -10.69
CA LYS A 99 19.86 3.61 -10.84
C LYS A 99 20.25 2.24 -10.32
N TYR A 100 19.79 1.90 -9.12
CA TYR A 100 20.16 0.66 -8.41
C TYR A 100 19.08 -0.44 -8.52
N GLY A 101 18.20 -0.36 -9.52
CA GLY A 101 17.14 -1.33 -9.74
C GLY A 101 17.60 -2.76 -10.01
N HIS A 102 18.85 -2.94 -10.42
CA HIS A 102 19.49 -4.23 -10.64
C HIS A 102 19.87 -4.97 -9.34
N LEU A 103 19.96 -4.25 -8.21
CA LEU A 103 20.24 -4.85 -6.90
C LEU A 103 19.06 -5.72 -6.42
N THR A 104 19.36 -6.60 -5.47
CA THR A 104 18.35 -7.53 -4.94
C THR A 104 17.47 -6.86 -3.88
N PHE A 105 16.25 -6.52 -4.26
CA PHE A 105 15.24 -6.02 -3.34
C PHE A 105 14.37 -7.17 -2.82
N LEU A 106 14.09 -7.17 -1.51
CA LEU A 106 13.10 -8.09 -0.90
C LEU A 106 11.68 -7.74 -1.33
N ASN A 107 11.42 -6.45 -1.56
CA ASN A 107 10.12 -5.95 -1.98
C ASN A 107 10.26 -4.74 -2.90
N ARG A 108 9.34 -4.65 -3.85
CA ARG A 108 9.19 -3.53 -4.77
C ARG A 108 7.98 -2.68 -4.40
N PRO A 109 7.92 -1.40 -4.79
CA PRO A 109 6.73 -0.59 -4.57
C PRO A 109 5.55 -1.12 -5.39
N LEU A 110 4.36 -1.20 -4.78
CA LEU A 110 3.13 -1.44 -5.50
C LEU A 110 2.63 -0.16 -6.20
N ARG A 111 1.72 -0.36 -7.12
CA ARG A 111 0.97 0.73 -7.79
C ARG A 111 -0.07 1.32 -6.82
N ASN A 112 -0.74 2.39 -7.25
CA ASN A 112 -1.82 3.02 -6.48
C ASN A 112 -3.03 2.07 -6.29
N LYS A 113 -3.95 2.45 -5.39
CA LYS A 113 -5.14 1.65 -5.01
C LYS A 113 -5.99 1.25 -6.21
N TRP A 114 -6.21 2.16 -7.16
CA TRP A 114 -7.00 1.89 -8.36
C TRP A 114 -6.34 0.83 -9.25
N THR A 115 -5.04 0.97 -9.51
CA THR A 115 -4.30 0.00 -10.33
C THR A 115 -4.28 -1.38 -9.67
N VAL A 116 -4.06 -1.45 -8.35
CA VAL A 116 -4.09 -2.71 -7.59
C VAL A 116 -5.50 -3.32 -7.64
N HIS A 117 -6.55 -2.54 -7.39
CA HIS A 117 -7.94 -3.00 -7.47
C HIS A 117 -8.26 -3.57 -8.86
N ARG A 118 -7.92 -2.87 -9.94
CA ARG A 118 -8.10 -3.37 -11.32
C ARG A 118 -7.32 -4.65 -11.62
N THR A 119 -6.12 -4.78 -11.05
CA THR A 119 -5.30 -5.98 -11.21
C THR A 119 -5.96 -7.19 -10.54
N LEU A 120 -6.46 -7.00 -9.32
CA LEU A 120 -7.16 -8.05 -8.59
C LEU A 120 -8.52 -8.41 -9.21
N GLY A 121 -9.29 -7.42 -9.68
CA GLY A 121 -10.60 -7.62 -10.34
C GLY A 121 -10.55 -8.39 -11.65
N LYS A 122 -9.35 -8.65 -12.22
CA LYS A 122 -9.17 -9.53 -13.38
C LYS A 122 -9.16 -11.03 -13.01
N VAL A 123 -9.15 -11.34 -11.72
CA VAL A 123 -9.07 -12.71 -11.22
C VAL A 123 -10.39 -13.06 -10.55
N ALA A 124 -11.14 -13.96 -11.17
CA ALA A 124 -12.49 -14.36 -10.72
C ALA A 124 -12.53 -14.76 -9.22
N ALA A 125 -11.49 -15.44 -8.74
CA ALA A 125 -11.40 -15.84 -7.33
C ALA A 125 -11.38 -14.67 -6.34
N PHE A 126 -11.01 -13.45 -6.78
CA PHE A 126 -11.00 -12.26 -5.90
C PHE A 126 -12.22 -11.37 -6.10
N ASP A 127 -12.90 -11.46 -7.24
CA ASP A 127 -14.02 -10.56 -7.60
C ASP A 127 -15.12 -10.56 -6.54
N ALA A 128 -15.46 -11.75 -6.01
CA ALA A 128 -16.42 -11.92 -4.93
C ALA A 128 -16.04 -11.19 -3.62
N HIS A 129 -14.76 -10.83 -3.46
CA HIS A 129 -14.21 -10.18 -2.27
C HIS A 129 -13.90 -8.70 -2.47
N LEU A 130 -14.10 -8.15 -3.67
CA LEU A 130 -13.83 -6.75 -3.97
C LEU A 130 -15.11 -5.92 -3.89
N PRO A 131 -15.15 -4.84 -3.10
CA PRO A 131 -16.24 -3.88 -3.18
C PRO A 131 -16.28 -3.24 -4.57
N ALA A 132 -17.48 -3.05 -5.12
CA ALA A 132 -17.64 -2.35 -6.38
C ALA A 132 -16.91 -1.00 -6.32
N THR A 133 -16.03 -0.75 -7.29
CA THR A 133 -15.17 0.44 -7.29
C THR A 133 -15.11 1.04 -8.68
N ARG A 134 -15.22 2.36 -8.76
CA ARG A 134 -15.15 3.13 -10.00
C ARG A 134 -14.12 4.24 -9.85
N PHE A 135 -13.41 4.55 -10.93
CA PHE A 135 -12.60 5.76 -10.97
C PHE A 135 -13.54 6.98 -10.90
N TYR A 136 -13.19 7.97 -10.12
CA TYR A 136 -13.97 9.20 -9.98
C TYR A 136 -13.43 10.25 -10.96
N GLU A 137 -14.22 10.61 -11.93
CA GLU A 137 -13.96 11.68 -12.90
C GLU A 137 -14.91 12.86 -12.69
N SER A 138 -16.14 12.55 -12.23
CA SER A 138 -17.17 13.56 -12.02
C SER A 138 -18.16 13.15 -10.93
N PRO A 139 -19.00 14.06 -10.41
CA PRO A 139 -20.07 13.74 -9.45
C PRO A 139 -21.02 12.64 -9.93
N GLU A 140 -21.20 12.50 -11.23
CA GLU A 140 -22.08 11.51 -11.88
C GLU A 140 -21.62 10.08 -11.58
N ASP A 141 -20.30 9.86 -11.40
CA ASP A 141 -19.75 8.57 -11.02
C ASP A 141 -20.23 8.14 -9.63
N VAL A 142 -20.26 9.07 -8.68
CA VAL A 142 -20.80 8.82 -7.33
C VAL A 142 -22.31 8.59 -7.39
N HIS A 143 -23.05 9.38 -8.17
CA HIS A 143 -24.47 9.17 -8.36
C HIS A 143 -24.78 7.81 -9.01
N ALA A 144 -23.99 7.39 -9.99
CA ALA A 144 -24.14 6.07 -10.61
C ALA A 144 -23.90 4.93 -9.61
N MET A 145 -22.93 5.09 -8.71
CA MET A 145 -22.68 4.14 -7.62
C MET A 145 -23.82 4.15 -6.59
N LEU A 146 -24.33 5.32 -6.22
CA LEU A 146 -25.44 5.48 -5.25
C LEU A 146 -26.79 4.94 -5.75
N ARG A 147 -26.97 4.77 -7.08
CA ARG A 147 -28.16 4.06 -7.61
C ARG A 147 -28.14 2.57 -7.26
N LYS A 148 -26.94 1.96 -7.19
CA LYS A 148 -26.77 0.51 -6.93
C LYS A 148 -26.48 0.20 -5.47
N HIS A 149 -25.87 1.12 -4.76
CA HIS A 149 -25.39 0.96 -3.38
C HIS A 149 -25.85 2.14 -2.54
N SER A 150 -26.47 1.90 -1.39
CA SER A 150 -26.93 2.97 -0.50
C SER A 150 -25.80 3.81 0.09
N LEU A 151 -24.59 3.25 0.16
CA LEU A 151 -23.40 3.83 0.78
C LEU A 151 -22.22 3.79 -0.18
N VAL A 152 -21.52 4.92 -0.34
CA VAL A 152 -20.33 5.07 -1.18
C VAL A 152 -19.25 5.85 -0.43
N TYR A 153 -18.01 5.43 -0.57
CA TYR A 153 -16.84 6.17 -0.11
C TYR A 153 -16.06 6.74 -1.30
N VAL A 154 -15.81 8.04 -1.28
CA VAL A 154 -14.89 8.72 -2.21
C VAL A 154 -13.55 8.88 -1.50
N LYS A 155 -12.47 8.34 -2.09
CA LYS A 155 -11.16 8.30 -1.44
C LYS A 155 -10.02 8.47 -2.45
N PRO A 156 -8.91 9.16 -2.07
CA PRO A 156 -7.79 9.38 -2.98
C PRO A 156 -7.07 8.06 -3.30
N ILE A 157 -6.64 7.88 -4.55
CA ILE A 157 -5.92 6.68 -5.01
C ILE A 157 -4.54 6.52 -4.35
N ASN A 158 -3.91 7.63 -3.94
CA ASN A 158 -2.59 7.67 -3.28
C ASN A 158 -2.66 8.08 -1.80
N GLY A 159 -3.86 8.13 -1.21
CA GLY A 159 -4.05 8.53 0.18
C GLY A 159 -3.62 7.47 1.20
N THR A 160 -3.15 7.91 2.36
CA THR A 160 -2.80 7.07 3.51
C THR A 160 -3.42 7.59 4.80
N GLY A 161 -3.70 6.70 5.77
CA GLY A 161 -4.15 7.09 7.10
C GLY A 161 -5.52 7.75 7.17
N GLY A 162 -6.40 7.49 6.20
CA GLY A 162 -7.79 7.96 6.20
C GLY A 162 -7.95 9.45 5.89
N ARG A 163 -7.02 10.07 5.17
CA ARG A 163 -7.10 11.48 4.73
C ARG A 163 -7.89 11.61 3.44
N GLY A 164 -8.66 12.70 3.31
CA GLY A 164 -9.39 13.02 2.09
C GLY A 164 -10.51 12.02 1.78
N ILE A 165 -11.11 11.39 2.79
CA ILE A 165 -12.18 10.40 2.60
C ILE A 165 -13.52 11.08 2.84
N LEU A 166 -14.42 10.93 1.87
CA LEU A 166 -15.81 11.35 1.97
C LEU A 166 -16.71 10.12 1.96
N ARG A 167 -17.63 10.03 2.92
CA ARG A 167 -18.70 9.05 3.02
C ARG A 167 -19.98 9.69 2.56
N VAL A 168 -20.68 9.07 1.62
CA VAL A 168 -21.97 9.52 1.09
C VAL A 168 -22.96 8.38 1.20
N GLU A 169 -24.08 8.61 1.88
CA GLU A 169 -25.14 7.65 2.06
C GLU A 169 -26.47 8.21 1.53
N ARG A 170 -27.13 7.45 0.67
CA ARG A 170 -28.46 7.78 0.17
C ARG A 170 -29.51 7.46 1.23
N MET A 171 -30.27 8.44 1.61
CA MET A 171 -31.35 8.33 2.59
C MET A 171 -32.65 7.91 1.92
N LYS A 172 -33.61 7.41 2.72
CA LYS A 172 -34.96 6.98 2.23
C LYS A 172 -35.78 8.12 1.65
N ASP A 173 -35.54 9.35 2.14
CA ASP A 173 -36.22 10.57 1.69
C ASP A 173 -35.63 11.18 0.40
N GLY A 174 -34.70 10.48 -0.26
CA GLY A 174 -34.04 10.95 -1.47
C GLY A 174 -32.88 11.90 -1.23
N THR A 175 -32.62 12.34 0.00
CA THR A 175 -31.47 13.15 0.38
C THR A 175 -30.20 12.29 0.56
N TYR A 176 -29.07 12.95 0.78
CA TYR A 176 -27.79 12.29 1.01
C TYR A 176 -27.17 12.76 2.33
N ALA A 177 -26.79 11.81 3.18
CA ALA A 177 -25.96 12.10 4.34
C ALA A 177 -24.49 12.10 3.92
N VAL A 178 -23.79 13.20 4.17
CA VAL A 178 -22.39 13.38 3.81
C VAL A 178 -21.59 13.61 5.07
N GLN A 179 -20.50 12.86 5.22
CA GLN A 179 -19.54 12.96 6.32
C GLN A 179 -18.15 12.66 5.78
N GLY A 180 -17.10 13.25 6.36
CA GLY A 180 -15.75 13.06 5.82
C GLY A 180 -14.63 13.21 6.84
N ARG A 181 -13.42 12.97 6.36
CA ARG A 181 -12.15 13.40 6.97
C ARG A 181 -11.36 14.14 5.92
N ASP A 182 -11.04 15.39 6.22
CA ASP A 182 -10.26 16.23 5.31
C ASP A 182 -8.78 15.76 5.18
N HIS A 183 -8.02 16.45 4.35
CA HIS A 183 -6.60 16.15 4.16
C HIS A 183 -5.76 16.38 5.41
N SER A 184 -6.24 17.20 6.35
CA SER A 184 -5.64 17.42 7.68
C SER A 184 -6.09 16.41 8.72
N ARG A 185 -6.91 15.42 8.33
CA ARG A 185 -7.55 14.41 9.20
C ARG A 185 -8.63 14.95 10.14
N ARG A 186 -9.09 16.19 9.99
CA ARG A 186 -10.21 16.72 10.77
C ARG A 186 -11.51 16.06 10.32
N ILE A 187 -12.37 15.76 11.27
CA ILE A 187 -13.70 15.22 11.00
C ILE A 187 -14.55 16.33 10.40
N VAL A 188 -15.13 16.06 9.24
CA VAL A 188 -16.16 16.91 8.64
C VAL A 188 -17.51 16.51 9.22
N THR A 189 -18.19 17.45 9.85
CA THR A 189 -19.48 17.24 10.51
C THR A 189 -20.51 16.65 9.54
N PRO A 190 -21.27 15.62 9.96
CA PRO A 190 -22.32 15.07 9.15
C PRO A 190 -23.36 16.12 8.77
N ARG A 191 -23.77 16.14 7.51
CA ARG A 191 -24.84 17.01 7.02
C ARG A 191 -25.71 16.29 5.99
N ARG A 192 -26.98 16.69 5.90
CA ARG A 192 -27.88 16.27 4.81
C ARG A 192 -27.81 17.27 3.67
N VAL A 193 -27.84 16.78 2.45
CA VAL A 193 -27.77 17.58 1.23
C VAL A 193 -28.70 17.01 0.17
N THR A 194 -29.19 17.86 -0.74
CA THR A 194 -29.92 17.45 -1.95
C THR A 194 -28.94 16.88 -2.98
N LYS A 195 -29.45 16.37 -4.09
CA LYS A 195 -28.64 15.86 -5.20
C LYS A 195 -27.73 16.96 -5.79
N GLU A 196 -28.25 18.14 -5.99
CA GLU A 196 -27.54 19.29 -6.58
C GLU A 196 -26.46 19.78 -5.63
N GLN A 197 -26.76 19.86 -4.33
CA GLN A 197 -25.80 20.20 -3.30
C GLN A 197 -24.68 19.16 -3.17
N LEU A 198 -25.02 17.86 -3.32
CA LEU A 198 -24.01 16.79 -3.31
C LEU A 198 -22.97 16.97 -4.43
N ALA A 199 -23.42 17.32 -5.65
CA ALA A 199 -22.51 17.58 -6.75
C ALA A 199 -21.55 18.74 -6.44
N GLY A 200 -22.03 19.80 -5.77
CA GLY A 200 -21.19 20.91 -5.28
C GLY A 200 -20.16 20.45 -4.25
N VAL A 201 -20.58 19.60 -3.28
CA VAL A 201 -19.68 19.03 -2.27
C VAL A 201 -18.59 18.20 -2.93
N LEU A 202 -18.92 17.32 -3.87
CA LEU A 202 -17.98 16.45 -4.56
C LEU A 202 -16.96 17.26 -5.36
N ARG A 203 -17.39 18.26 -6.12
CA ARG A 203 -16.48 19.18 -6.84
C ARG A 203 -15.55 19.94 -5.89
N SER A 204 -16.05 20.38 -4.73
CA SER A 204 -15.22 21.07 -3.74
C SER A 204 -14.23 20.14 -3.04
N TRP A 205 -14.54 18.85 -2.97
CA TRP A 205 -13.66 17.85 -2.36
C TRP A 205 -12.41 17.55 -3.21
N ASP A 206 -12.53 17.66 -4.53
CA ASP A 206 -11.49 17.36 -5.52
C ASP A 206 -10.48 18.50 -5.76
N LYS A 207 -10.58 19.62 -5.04
CA LYS A 207 -9.77 20.84 -5.28
C LYS A 207 -8.25 20.68 -5.09
N HIS A 208 -7.77 19.54 -4.60
CA HIS A 208 -6.35 19.34 -4.28
C HIS A 208 -5.55 18.63 -5.40
N GLY A 209 -6.13 18.44 -6.59
CA GLY A 209 -5.46 17.77 -7.72
C GLY A 209 -5.15 16.30 -7.44
N ASP A 210 -5.79 15.69 -6.45
CA ASP A 210 -5.72 14.26 -6.20
C ASP A 210 -6.69 13.53 -7.14
N ARG A 211 -6.31 12.32 -7.57
CA ARG A 211 -7.24 11.42 -8.25
C ARG A 211 -7.98 10.60 -7.21
N TYR A 212 -9.26 10.38 -7.42
CA TYR A 212 -10.14 9.66 -6.48
C TYR A 212 -10.75 8.41 -7.11
N ILE A 213 -11.26 7.54 -6.24
CA ILE A 213 -12.17 6.44 -6.57
C ILE A 213 -13.44 6.58 -5.76
N ALA A 214 -14.56 6.20 -6.36
CA ALA A 214 -15.83 5.93 -5.68
C ALA A 214 -15.92 4.42 -5.45
N GLN A 215 -16.06 4.00 -4.19
CA GLN A 215 -16.13 2.60 -3.80
C GLN A 215 -17.38 2.34 -2.98
N GLN A 216 -18.03 1.21 -3.24
CA GLN A 216 -19.13 0.69 -2.44
C GLN A 216 -18.76 0.71 -0.95
N GLY A 217 -19.62 1.31 -0.14
CA GLY A 217 -19.53 1.26 1.31
C GLY A 217 -20.16 -0.01 1.86
N LEU A 218 -19.60 -0.49 2.96
CA LEU A 218 -20.08 -1.66 3.67
C LEU A 218 -20.62 -1.25 5.03
N HIS A 219 -21.73 -1.86 5.44
CA HIS A 219 -22.33 -1.62 6.75
C HIS A 219 -21.60 -2.46 7.82
N ILE A 220 -20.52 -1.91 8.34
CA ILE A 220 -19.62 -2.54 9.31
C ILE A 220 -19.58 -1.75 10.63
N HIS A 221 -20.75 -1.33 11.11
CA HIS A 221 -20.88 -0.69 12.42
C HIS A 221 -21.21 -1.73 13.48
N LEU A 222 -20.40 -1.77 14.53
CA LEU A 222 -20.70 -2.53 15.76
C LEU A 222 -22.00 -2.02 16.39
N PRO A 223 -22.62 -2.76 17.33
CA PRO A 223 -23.78 -2.28 18.10
C PRO A 223 -23.52 -0.94 18.79
N SER A 224 -22.26 -0.67 19.15
CA SER A 224 -21.82 0.62 19.69
C SER A 224 -21.84 1.80 18.70
N GLY A 225 -22.24 1.58 17.43
CA GLY A 225 -22.17 2.57 16.36
C GLY A 225 -20.78 2.85 15.82
N ARG A 226 -19.76 2.16 16.30
CA ARG A 226 -18.35 2.36 15.88
C ARG A 226 -18.04 1.52 14.65
N VAL A 227 -17.36 2.11 13.68
CA VAL A 227 -16.85 1.41 12.48
C VAL A 227 -15.70 0.49 12.88
N HIS A 228 -15.67 -0.71 12.30
CA HIS A 228 -14.56 -1.64 12.49
C HIS A 228 -14.08 -2.25 11.18
N ASP A 229 -12.85 -2.71 11.18
CA ASP A 229 -12.24 -3.51 10.12
C ASP A 229 -11.13 -4.40 10.69
N TYR A 230 -10.42 -5.11 9.81
CA TYR A 230 -9.35 -6.03 10.22
C TYR A 230 -8.08 -5.73 9.44
N ARG A 231 -6.95 -5.65 10.14
CA ARG A 231 -5.61 -5.55 9.56
C ARG A 231 -4.97 -6.93 9.56
N MET A 232 -4.88 -7.55 8.39
CA MET A 232 -4.14 -8.79 8.19
C MET A 232 -2.75 -8.50 7.67
N LEU A 233 -1.73 -9.13 8.26
CA LEU A 233 -0.35 -9.08 7.80
C LEU A 233 0.02 -10.42 7.16
N VAL A 234 0.37 -10.39 5.89
CA VAL A 234 0.83 -11.55 5.11
C VAL A 234 2.30 -11.32 4.77
N GLN A 235 3.16 -12.27 5.13
CA GLN A 235 4.60 -12.16 4.94
C GLN A 235 5.18 -13.48 4.42
N LYS A 236 6.32 -13.40 3.74
CA LYS A 236 7.12 -14.58 3.45
C LYS A 236 7.87 -15.04 4.69
N ASN A 237 7.86 -16.36 4.91
CA ASN A 237 8.57 -17.03 6.00
C ASN A 237 10.03 -17.34 5.62
N GLY A 238 10.73 -18.06 6.50
CA GLY A 238 12.12 -18.48 6.32
C GLY A 238 12.33 -19.53 5.22
N GLU A 239 11.27 -20.06 4.63
CA GLU A 239 11.22 -20.99 3.49
C GLU A 239 10.83 -20.28 2.18
N GLY A 240 10.56 -18.96 2.24
CA GLY A 240 10.14 -18.17 1.08
C GLY A 240 8.66 -18.29 0.71
N GLU A 241 7.84 -18.88 1.59
CA GLU A 241 6.42 -19.10 1.39
C GLU A 241 5.59 -17.97 1.98
N TRP A 242 4.50 -17.61 1.31
CA TRP A 242 3.52 -16.67 1.82
C TRP A 242 2.66 -17.29 2.92
N THR A 243 2.65 -16.66 4.09
CA THR A 243 1.86 -17.09 5.25
C THR A 243 1.22 -15.87 5.94
N VAL A 244 0.09 -16.06 6.60
CA VAL A 244 -0.49 -15.04 7.47
C VAL A 244 0.33 -14.98 8.75
N THR A 245 0.90 -13.81 9.04
CA THR A 245 1.64 -13.56 10.30
C THR A 245 0.69 -13.25 11.44
N GLY A 246 -0.38 -12.52 11.16
CA GLY A 246 -1.42 -12.19 12.12
C GLY A 246 -2.53 -11.35 11.52
N CYS A 247 -3.64 -11.25 12.26
CA CYS A 247 -4.78 -10.44 11.90
C CYS A 247 -5.41 -9.82 13.14
N ALA A 248 -5.40 -8.48 13.24
CA ALA A 248 -5.98 -7.74 14.35
C ALA A 248 -7.22 -6.96 13.90
N GLY A 249 -8.24 -6.93 14.75
CA GLY A 249 -9.40 -6.07 14.61
C GLY A 249 -9.05 -4.63 14.97
N ARG A 250 -9.59 -3.66 14.22
CA ARG A 250 -9.46 -2.23 14.50
C ARG A 250 -10.86 -1.64 14.68
N VAL A 251 -11.08 -0.95 15.78
CA VAL A 251 -12.34 -0.28 16.10
C VAL A 251 -12.08 1.22 16.11
N GLY A 252 -12.73 1.94 15.21
CA GLY A 252 -12.58 3.39 15.06
C GLY A 252 -13.03 4.16 16.30
N PRO A 253 -12.63 5.42 16.47
CA PRO A 253 -13.16 6.28 17.53
C PRO A 253 -14.66 6.58 17.30
N PRO A 254 -15.39 7.03 18.32
CA PRO A 254 -16.78 7.42 18.18
C PRO A 254 -16.98 8.43 17.04
N ARG A 255 -18.07 8.30 16.30
CA ARG A 255 -18.44 9.19 15.17
C ARG A 255 -17.44 9.22 14.01
N SER A 256 -16.43 8.35 14.00
CA SER A 256 -15.51 8.24 12.86
C SER A 256 -16.12 7.44 11.73
N ILE A 257 -15.78 7.81 10.49
CA ILE A 257 -16.13 7.03 9.28
C ILE A 257 -15.08 5.99 8.92
N THR A 258 -13.99 5.92 9.69
CA THR A 258 -12.88 4.98 9.47
C THR A 258 -12.45 4.33 10.78
N SER A 259 -11.93 3.11 10.68
CA SER A 259 -11.40 2.31 11.78
C SER A 259 -9.93 2.59 12.12
N ASN A 260 -9.31 3.58 11.46
CA ASN A 260 -7.90 3.90 11.65
C ASN A 260 -7.56 4.21 13.11
N LEU A 261 -6.47 3.62 13.62
CA LEU A 261 -6.01 3.77 15.00
C LEU A 261 -5.52 5.20 15.32
N HIS A 262 -5.03 5.93 14.30
CA HIS A 262 -4.67 7.34 14.44
C HIS A 262 -5.92 8.19 14.70
N GLY A 263 -6.05 8.72 15.90
CA GLY A 263 -7.20 9.53 16.33
C GLY A 263 -8.10 8.84 17.37
N GLY A 264 -7.58 7.86 18.11
CA GLY A 264 -8.29 7.25 19.25
C GLY A 264 -9.03 5.94 18.92
N GLY A 265 -8.69 5.29 17.81
CA GLY A 265 -9.12 3.91 17.53
C GLY A 265 -8.45 2.91 18.48
N LYS A 266 -9.07 1.72 18.63
CA LYS A 266 -8.55 0.60 19.44
C LYS A 266 -8.25 -0.59 18.55
N ALA A 267 -7.16 -1.31 18.84
CA ALA A 267 -6.89 -2.61 18.25
C ALA A 267 -7.22 -3.71 19.28
N VAL A 268 -7.78 -4.80 18.77
CA VAL A 268 -8.13 -5.99 19.55
C VAL A 268 -7.77 -7.24 18.75
N PRO A 269 -7.59 -8.42 19.35
CA PRO A 269 -7.41 -9.65 18.60
C PRO A 269 -8.60 -9.91 17.67
N MET A 270 -8.32 -10.42 16.47
CA MET A 270 -9.36 -10.69 15.45
C MET A 270 -10.49 -11.56 16.01
N ALA A 271 -10.16 -12.60 16.75
CA ALA A 271 -11.14 -13.53 17.32
C ALA A 271 -12.10 -12.83 18.29
N THR A 272 -11.59 -11.93 19.13
CA THR A 272 -12.40 -11.15 20.08
C THR A 272 -13.44 -10.29 19.34
N LEU A 273 -13.01 -9.58 18.29
CA LEU A 273 -13.91 -8.72 17.51
C LEU A 273 -14.91 -9.54 16.71
N LEU A 274 -14.52 -10.71 16.19
CA LEU A 274 -15.43 -11.60 15.47
C LEU A 274 -16.50 -12.20 16.40
N ARG A 275 -16.18 -12.54 17.65
CA ARG A 275 -17.18 -12.99 18.63
C ARG A 275 -18.24 -11.92 18.88
N GLU A 276 -17.83 -10.68 19.07
CA GLU A 276 -18.77 -9.54 19.20
C GLU A 276 -19.63 -9.34 17.96
N TRP A 277 -19.05 -9.53 16.77
CA TRP A 277 -19.67 -9.19 15.49
C TRP A 277 -20.52 -10.33 14.90
N ILE A 278 -20.04 -11.57 14.96
CA ILE A 278 -20.65 -12.77 14.32
C ILE A 278 -21.29 -13.70 15.36
N GLY A 279 -20.63 -13.93 16.51
CA GLY A 279 -21.13 -14.71 17.63
C GLY A 279 -20.95 -16.25 17.52
N SER A 280 -20.90 -16.81 16.30
CA SER A 280 -20.77 -18.27 16.08
C SER A 280 -19.31 -18.68 15.86
N GLU A 281 -18.75 -19.52 16.72
CA GLU A 281 -17.36 -20.01 16.62
C GLU A 281 -17.12 -20.79 15.31
N GLU A 282 -18.09 -21.58 14.85
CA GLU A 282 -17.98 -22.28 13.58
C GLU A 282 -17.83 -21.31 12.41
N ARG A 283 -18.70 -20.30 12.34
CA ARG A 283 -18.62 -19.24 11.30
C ARG A 283 -17.34 -18.43 11.42
N ILE A 284 -16.88 -18.14 12.64
CA ILE A 284 -15.60 -17.48 12.87
C ILE A 284 -14.45 -18.30 12.29
N GLY A 285 -14.46 -19.63 12.50
CA GLY A 285 -13.49 -20.52 11.89
C GLY A 285 -13.51 -20.50 10.36
N GLN A 286 -14.69 -20.48 9.74
CA GLN A 286 -14.85 -20.39 8.27
C GLN A 286 -14.35 -19.04 7.75
N ILE A 287 -14.73 -17.94 8.40
CA ILE A 287 -14.29 -16.57 8.05
C ILE A 287 -12.77 -16.46 8.10
N ARG A 288 -12.13 -16.99 9.14
CA ARG A 288 -10.67 -16.95 9.29
C ARG A 288 -9.98 -17.71 8.16
N ARG A 289 -10.44 -18.92 7.81
CA ARG A 289 -9.90 -19.69 6.67
C ARG A 289 -10.07 -18.95 5.35
N THR A 290 -11.25 -18.38 5.11
CA THR A 290 -11.51 -17.59 3.90
C THR A 290 -10.58 -16.37 3.80
N ALA A 291 -10.42 -15.63 4.91
CA ALA A 291 -9.56 -14.45 4.97
C ALA A 291 -8.08 -14.84 4.74
N GLU A 292 -7.61 -15.94 5.30
CA GLU A 292 -6.25 -16.46 5.11
C GLU A 292 -6.00 -16.86 3.65
N THR A 293 -6.91 -17.65 3.07
CA THR A 293 -6.83 -18.07 1.66
C THR A 293 -6.81 -16.86 0.72
N LEU A 294 -7.69 -15.88 0.96
CA LEU A 294 -7.74 -14.63 0.22
C LEU A 294 -6.41 -13.87 0.35
N GLY A 295 -5.92 -13.71 1.59
CA GLY A 295 -4.71 -12.95 1.86
C GLY A 295 -3.47 -13.52 1.17
N ILE A 296 -3.26 -14.84 1.27
CA ILE A 296 -2.16 -15.54 0.62
C ILE A 296 -2.32 -15.50 -0.92
N GLY A 297 -3.53 -15.71 -1.42
CA GLY A 297 -3.84 -15.64 -2.85
C GLY A 297 -3.53 -14.27 -3.45
N VAL A 298 -3.97 -13.20 -2.79
CA VAL A 298 -3.69 -11.81 -3.18
C VAL A 298 -2.18 -11.53 -3.19
N ALA A 299 -1.45 -11.94 -2.15
CA ALA A 299 -0.01 -11.72 -2.05
C ALA A 299 0.75 -12.43 -3.19
N ARG A 300 0.44 -13.69 -3.47
CA ARG A 300 1.02 -14.46 -4.58
C ARG A 300 0.72 -13.83 -5.95
N HIS A 301 -0.52 -13.37 -6.16
CA HIS A 301 -0.92 -12.75 -7.42
C HIS A 301 -0.19 -11.42 -7.65
N LEU A 302 -0.12 -10.56 -6.63
CA LEU A 302 0.56 -9.27 -6.74
C LEU A 302 2.07 -9.43 -6.90
N GLU A 303 2.70 -10.42 -6.25
CA GLU A 303 4.12 -10.73 -6.47
C GLU A 303 4.38 -11.16 -7.91
N ARG A 304 3.55 -12.04 -8.48
CA ARG A 304 3.68 -12.45 -9.90
C ARG A 304 3.53 -11.26 -10.85
N THR A 305 2.68 -10.31 -10.51
CA THR A 305 2.36 -9.15 -11.37
C THR A 305 3.40 -8.03 -11.27
N TYR A 306 3.89 -7.74 -10.06
CA TYR A 306 4.72 -6.55 -9.78
C TYR A 306 6.17 -6.88 -9.41
N GLY A 307 6.53 -8.16 -9.35
CA GLY A 307 7.84 -8.63 -8.97
C GLY A 307 7.99 -8.79 -7.46
N ALA A 308 9.24 -8.79 -6.99
CA ALA A 308 9.58 -9.14 -5.61
C ALA A 308 8.73 -8.41 -4.56
N LEU A 309 8.10 -9.20 -3.71
CA LEU A 309 7.37 -8.77 -2.51
C LEU A 309 7.70 -9.73 -1.37
N CYS A 310 7.81 -9.23 -0.14
CA CYS A 310 8.05 -10.06 1.04
C CYS A 310 7.00 -9.86 2.13
N GLU A 311 6.21 -8.79 2.03
CA GLU A 311 5.14 -8.50 2.99
C GLU A 311 4.06 -7.61 2.39
N LEU A 312 2.83 -7.80 2.85
CA LEU A 312 1.68 -6.96 2.54
C LEU A 312 0.77 -6.88 3.77
N ALA A 313 0.20 -5.71 4.04
CA ALA A 313 -0.96 -5.65 4.92
C ALA A 313 -2.23 -5.48 4.09
N LEU A 314 -3.22 -6.29 4.40
CA LEU A 314 -4.56 -6.22 3.81
C LEU A 314 -5.52 -5.64 4.83
N ASP A 315 -6.28 -4.64 4.42
CA ASP A 315 -7.38 -4.12 5.19
C ASP A 315 -8.65 -4.85 4.73
N LEU A 316 -9.24 -5.62 5.64
CA LEU A 316 -10.40 -6.45 5.37
C LEU A 316 -11.62 -5.92 6.11
N ALA A 317 -12.79 -5.97 5.47
CA ALA A 317 -14.06 -5.87 6.17
C ALA A 317 -14.74 -7.23 6.19
N ILE A 318 -15.51 -7.48 7.24
CA ILE A 318 -16.34 -8.68 7.37
C ILE A 318 -17.75 -8.19 7.67
N ASP A 319 -18.70 -8.49 6.78
CA ASP A 319 -20.08 -8.08 6.98
C ASP A 319 -20.84 -9.01 7.95
N ARG A 320 -22.09 -8.68 8.28
CA ARG A 320 -22.94 -9.48 9.19
C ARG A 320 -23.20 -10.89 8.67
N GLN A 321 -23.12 -11.10 7.37
CA GLN A 321 -23.29 -12.39 6.73
C GLN A 321 -22.00 -13.23 6.77
N GLY A 322 -20.90 -12.65 7.29
CA GLY A 322 -19.59 -13.31 7.37
C GLY A 322 -18.80 -13.27 6.06
N ARG A 323 -19.25 -12.51 5.06
CA ARG A 323 -18.49 -12.33 3.82
C ARG A 323 -17.27 -11.46 4.08
N VAL A 324 -16.13 -11.92 3.58
CA VAL A 324 -14.85 -11.22 3.69
C VAL A 324 -14.67 -10.31 2.48
N TRP A 325 -14.36 -9.03 2.71
CA TRP A 325 -14.14 -8.02 1.71
C TRP A 325 -12.72 -7.46 1.82
N LEU A 326 -12.02 -7.31 0.71
CA LEU A 326 -10.72 -6.67 0.63
C LEU A 326 -10.90 -5.18 0.32
N LEU A 327 -10.60 -4.32 1.29
CA LEU A 327 -10.75 -2.86 1.16
C LEU A 327 -9.52 -2.20 0.55
N GLU A 328 -8.32 -2.67 0.95
CA GLU A 328 -7.04 -2.06 0.56
C GLU A 328 -5.88 -3.03 0.76
N VAL A 329 -4.84 -2.88 -0.09
CA VAL A 329 -3.55 -3.55 0.07
C VAL A 329 -2.46 -2.52 0.33
N ASN A 330 -1.71 -2.70 1.41
CA ASN A 330 -0.64 -1.81 1.86
C ASN A 330 0.73 -2.52 1.78
N PRO A 331 1.67 -2.08 0.91
CA PRO A 331 2.97 -2.72 0.75
C PRO A 331 4.00 -2.36 1.83
N LYS A 332 3.68 -1.41 2.71
CA LYS A 332 4.56 -0.95 3.80
C LYS A 332 3.79 -0.98 5.13
N PRO A 333 3.54 -2.20 5.67
CA PRO A 333 2.68 -2.38 6.84
C PRO A 333 3.27 -1.73 8.10
N ALA A 334 2.42 -1.03 8.84
CA ALA A 334 2.65 -0.69 10.23
C ALA A 334 2.29 -1.90 11.10
N ARG A 335 3.14 -2.24 12.07
CA ARG A 335 3.01 -3.46 12.89
C ARG A 335 2.49 -3.18 14.31
N GLU A 336 2.41 -1.90 14.68
CA GLU A 336 2.00 -1.43 16.01
C GLU A 336 0.60 -1.89 16.39
N VAL A 337 -0.24 -2.19 15.41
CA VAL A 337 -1.59 -2.74 15.61
C VAL A 337 -1.56 -4.01 16.48
N PHE A 338 -0.55 -4.87 16.30
CA PHE A 338 -0.44 -6.12 17.08
C PHE A 338 -0.02 -5.87 18.54
N ILE A 339 0.85 -4.87 18.78
CA ILE A 339 1.17 -4.46 20.16
C ILE A 339 -0.07 -3.90 20.84
N GLN A 340 -0.82 -3.03 20.16
CA GLN A 340 -2.04 -2.44 20.71
C GLN A 340 -3.14 -3.48 20.95
N ALA A 341 -3.17 -4.56 20.14
CA ALA A 341 -4.06 -5.70 20.32
C ALA A 341 -3.59 -6.68 21.42
N GLY A 342 -2.43 -6.45 22.05
CA GLY A 342 -1.84 -7.36 23.05
C GLY A 342 -1.11 -8.56 22.44
N GLU A 343 -1.01 -8.65 21.11
CA GLU A 343 -0.43 -9.79 20.38
C GLU A 343 1.10 -9.60 20.17
N ARG A 344 1.85 -9.61 21.29
CA ARG A 344 3.29 -9.32 21.29
C ARG A 344 4.12 -10.33 20.49
N ASP A 345 3.73 -11.60 20.47
CA ASP A 345 4.44 -12.64 19.73
C ASP A 345 4.22 -12.49 18.20
N VAL A 346 3.00 -12.13 17.79
CA VAL A 346 2.71 -11.75 16.40
C VAL A 346 3.59 -10.57 15.99
N TYR A 347 3.72 -9.55 16.83
CA TYR A 347 4.60 -8.42 16.56
C TYR A 347 6.07 -8.82 16.41
N ARG A 348 6.59 -9.70 17.27
CA ARG A 348 7.96 -10.22 17.16
C ARG A 348 8.16 -10.97 15.84
N THR A 349 7.23 -11.88 15.51
CA THR A 349 7.22 -12.62 14.25
C THR A 349 7.17 -11.67 13.04
N ALA A 350 6.35 -10.62 13.11
CA ALA A 350 6.25 -9.61 12.06
C ALA A 350 7.57 -8.84 11.80
N LEU A 351 8.44 -8.74 12.81
CA LEU A 351 9.76 -8.14 12.66
C LEU A 351 10.81 -9.13 12.14
N SER A 352 10.74 -10.41 12.54
CA SER A 352 11.73 -11.42 12.15
C SER A 352 11.53 -11.94 10.73
N ARG A 353 10.30 -12.11 10.26
CA ARG A 353 9.97 -12.69 8.95
C ARG A 353 10.72 -12.06 7.76
N PRO A 354 10.81 -10.73 7.60
CA PRO A 354 11.58 -10.15 6.50
C PRO A 354 13.07 -10.48 6.57
N LEU A 355 13.61 -10.70 7.77
CA LEU A 355 15.02 -11.06 8.00
C LEU A 355 15.28 -12.54 7.70
N GLU A 356 14.39 -13.41 8.13
CA GLU A 356 14.41 -14.85 7.82
C GLU A 356 14.30 -15.06 6.30
N TYR A 357 13.37 -14.37 5.65
CA TYR A 357 13.23 -14.39 4.19
C TYR A 357 14.49 -13.85 3.48
N ALA A 358 15.12 -12.80 4.01
CA ALA A 358 16.37 -12.28 3.47
C ALA A 358 17.48 -13.35 3.49
N LEU A 359 17.62 -14.08 4.59
CA LEU A 359 18.58 -15.18 4.71
C LEU A 359 18.27 -16.33 3.74
N TRP A 360 17.01 -16.71 3.62
CA TRP A 360 16.57 -17.71 2.67
C TRP A 360 16.91 -17.29 1.23
N LEU A 361 16.54 -16.07 0.85
CA LEU A 361 16.80 -15.54 -0.49
C LEU A 361 18.31 -15.48 -0.80
N HIS A 362 19.13 -15.09 0.18
CA HIS A 362 20.58 -15.09 0.05
C HIS A 362 21.12 -16.52 -0.22
N ARG A 363 20.65 -17.53 0.54
CA ARG A 363 21.03 -18.93 0.33
C ARG A 363 20.62 -19.43 -1.05
N GLN A 364 19.38 -19.16 -1.49
CA GLN A 364 18.90 -19.57 -2.81
C GLN A 364 19.75 -18.98 -3.94
N ARG A 365 20.11 -17.69 -3.85
CA ARG A 365 20.96 -17.04 -4.84
C ARG A 365 22.39 -17.62 -4.86
N ARG A 366 22.93 -18.03 -3.74
CA ARG A 366 24.22 -18.73 -3.69
C ARG A 366 24.13 -20.09 -4.38
N LEU A 367 23.09 -20.86 -4.08
CA LEU A 367 22.87 -22.17 -4.71
C LEU A 367 22.69 -22.04 -6.23
N ALA A 368 21.95 -21.02 -6.70
CA ALA A 368 21.78 -20.75 -8.12
C ALA A 368 23.12 -20.47 -8.83
N ARG A 369 24.02 -19.70 -8.19
CA ARG A 369 25.36 -19.40 -8.73
C ARG A 369 26.28 -20.62 -8.79
N THR A 370 26.04 -21.64 -7.95
CA THR A 370 26.84 -22.89 -7.91
C THR A 370 26.20 -24.02 -8.70
N GLY A 371 25.15 -23.78 -9.48
CA GLY A 371 24.44 -24.82 -10.26
C GLY A 371 23.60 -25.80 -9.45
N LYS A 372 23.44 -25.58 -8.13
CA LYS A 372 22.72 -26.47 -7.19
C LYS A 372 21.31 -25.96 -6.81
N SER A 373 20.75 -25.01 -7.57
CA SER A 373 19.46 -24.38 -7.21
C SER A 373 18.25 -25.18 -7.76
N ARG A 374 17.27 -25.40 -6.88
CA ARG A 374 15.87 -25.69 -7.23
C ARG A 374 15.03 -24.41 -7.01
N LEU A 375 15.27 -23.34 -7.76
CA LEU A 375 14.33 -22.23 -7.79
C LEU A 375 13.20 -22.59 -8.76
N PRO A 376 11.91 -22.48 -8.37
CA PRO A 376 10.85 -22.43 -9.35
C PRO A 376 11.08 -21.22 -10.25
N ALA A 377 11.00 -21.43 -11.56
CA ALA A 377 11.18 -20.41 -12.58
C ALA A 377 10.17 -19.27 -12.35
N GLY A 378 10.58 -18.23 -11.65
CA GLY A 378 9.88 -16.98 -11.49
C GLY A 378 10.33 -16.03 -12.58
N GLY A 379 9.47 -15.78 -13.58
CA GLY A 379 9.50 -14.85 -14.66
C GLY A 379 10.77 -14.02 -14.86
N SER A 380 11.62 -14.43 -15.79
CA SER A 380 12.61 -13.56 -16.41
C SER A 380 11.87 -12.52 -17.26
N SER A 381 12.07 -11.26 -16.96
CA SER A 381 11.74 -10.16 -17.86
C SER A 381 12.66 -10.25 -19.08
N THR A 382 12.25 -10.97 -20.11
CA THR A 382 12.85 -10.85 -21.43
C THR A 382 12.30 -9.61 -22.09
N GLY A 383 13.22 -8.73 -22.46
CA GLY A 383 12.96 -7.54 -23.23
C GLY A 383 12.31 -7.85 -24.57
N LEU A 384 11.40 -7.00 -24.96
CA LEU A 384 10.94 -6.87 -26.35
C LEU A 384 12.13 -6.37 -27.19
N ALA A 385 12.73 -7.30 -27.94
CA ALA A 385 13.52 -6.96 -29.11
C ALA A 385 12.65 -7.16 -30.33
N ALA A 386 12.58 -6.11 -31.16
CA ALA A 386 11.95 -6.11 -32.48
C ALA A 386 12.63 -7.12 -33.40
N GLY A 387 11.85 -7.89 -34.15
CA GLY A 387 12.32 -8.77 -35.21
C GLY A 387 11.22 -8.95 -36.25
N ALA A 388 11.51 -8.48 -37.46
CA ALA A 388 10.66 -8.34 -38.62
C ALA A 388 10.44 -9.65 -39.37
N ALA A 389 9.37 -9.63 -40.21
CA ALA A 389 9.17 -10.19 -41.53
C ALA A 389 8.73 -11.65 -41.70
N GLY A 390 7.66 -11.78 -42.47
CA GLY A 390 7.23 -12.94 -43.23
C GLY A 390 5.72 -13.14 -43.19
N GLY A 391 4.95 -12.62 -44.03
CA GLY A 391 4.51 -12.71 -45.39
C GLY A 391 3.42 -13.75 -45.57
N LEU A 392 2.21 -13.34 -45.99
CA LEU A 392 1.43 -13.81 -47.14
C LEU A 392 -0.09 -13.51 -47.01
N THR A 393 -0.52 -12.62 -47.90
CA THR A 393 -1.71 -12.62 -48.82
C THR A 393 -3.12 -12.75 -48.22
N ALA A 394 -3.89 -11.75 -48.40
CA ALA A 394 -4.76 -11.28 -49.49
C ALA A 394 -6.27 -11.40 -49.22
N GLY A 395 -6.99 -10.30 -49.48
CA GLY A 395 -8.45 -10.20 -49.62
C GLY A 395 -9.06 -9.19 -48.66
N GLY A 396 -9.44 -8.00 -48.96
CA GLY A 396 -10.01 -7.34 -50.10
C GLY A 396 -11.27 -6.59 -49.69
N LEU A 397 -11.39 -5.30 -50.08
CA LEU A 397 -12.57 -4.41 -50.12
C LEU A 397 -12.78 -3.49 -48.90
N ALA A 398 -12.38 -2.22 -49.06
CA ALA A 398 -13.06 -1.04 -49.62
C ALA A 398 -13.96 -0.31 -48.60
N ALA A 399 -13.58 0.83 -48.24
CA ALA A 399 -13.86 2.23 -48.66
C ALA A 399 -14.66 3.02 -47.62
N GLY A 400 -14.24 4.27 -47.39
CA GLY A 400 -15.01 5.31 -46.76
C GLY A 400 -14.21 6.17 -45.80
N GLY A 401 -13.61 7.13 -46.21
CA GLY A 401 -12.91 8.27 -46.11
C GLY A 401 -13.73 9.49 -45.61
N ALA A 402 -13.11 10.33 -44.82
CA ALA A 402 -13.20 11.79 -44.60
C ALA A 402 -12.42 12.07 -43.29
N GLY A 403 -11.32 12.72 -43.17
CA GLY A 403 -10.79 13.94 -43.73
C GLY A 403 -11.31 15.20 -43.03
N PHE A 404 -10.53 15.74 -42.02
CA PHE A 404 -10.49 17.20 -41.73
C PHE A 404 -9.33 17.41 -40.73
N SER A 405 -8.29 17.92 -41.16
CA SER A 405 -7.67 19.22 -41.30
C SER A 405 -7.39 20.00 -40.00
N ALA A 406 -6.11 20.25 -39.85
CA ALA A 406 -5.46 21.06 -38.80
C ALA A 406 -5.79 22.55 -38.96
N VAL A 407 -5.87 23.29 -37.84
CA VAL A 407 -5.63 24.75 -37.84
C VAL A 407 -4.66 25.09 -36.70
N ARG A 408 -3.50 25.61 -37.08
CA ARG A 408 -2.57 26.43 -36.27
C ARG A 408 -3.03 27.87 -36.27
N GLN A 409 -2.89 28.55 -35.14
CA GLN A 409 -2.52 30.00 -35.03
C GLN A 409 -2.15 30.26 -33.58
N ALA A 410 -1.15 30.77 -33.28
CA ALA A 410 -0.06 31.72 -33.17
C ALA A 410 -0.49 33.08 -32.57
N ALA A 411 0.25 33.41 -31.50
CA ALA A 411 0.90 34.68 -31.13
C ALA A 411 0.10 35.87 -30.57
N GLY A 412 0.70 36.45 -29.52
CA GLY A 412 0.56 37.83 -29.03
C GLY A 412 0.40 37.85 -27.49
N GLY A 413 1.31 38.21 -26.65
CA GLY A 413 2.24 39.32 -26.62
C GLY A 413 1.66 40.46 -25.77
N GLY A 414 2.22 40.73 -24.57
CA GLY A 414 1.87 41.90 -23.77
C GLY A 414 2.39 41.89 -22.35
N ASP A 415 3.62 42.37 -22.15
CA ASP A 415 4.17 42.84 -20.91
C ASP A 415 3.26 43.91 -20.24
N VAL A 416 3.27 44.03 -18.91
CA VAL A 416 3.53 45.26 -18.17
C VAL A 416 3.74 44.96 -16.67
N ALA A 417 4.69 45.67 -16.09
CA ALA A 417 5.43 45.63 -14.88
C ALA A 417 4.72 46.18 -13.60
N ALA A 418 5.45 45.94 -12.51
CA ALA A 418 5.64 46.76 -11.28
C ALA A 418 4.75 46.50 -10.06
N GLY A 419 5.43 46.07 -8.97
CA GLY A 419 5.08 46.05 -7.56
C GLY A 419 4.83 47.45 -6.92
N PRO A 420 5.07 47.69 -5.59
CA PRO A 420 5.32 46.80 -4.43
C PRO A 420 4.49 47.16 -3.17
N GLU A 421 4.88 46.58 -2.02
CA GLU A 421 4.73 46.99 -0.61
C GLU A 421 3.55 46.47 0.22
N GLY A 422 3.95 45.93 1.33
CA GLY A 422 3.46 45.35 2.52
C GLY A 422 2.65 46.31 3.49
N PRO A 423 2.38 45.95 4.75
CA PRO A 423 3.21 45.22 5.71
C PRO A 423 2.77 43.80 6.03
#